data_c4475b53a6a6136d9f74ba2c901f7137
#
_entry.id   c4475b53a6a6136d9f74ba2c901f7137
#
_cell.length_a   1.000
_cell.length_b   1.000
_cell.length_c   1.000
_cell.angle_alpha   90.00
_cell.angle_beta   90.00
_cell.angle_gamma   90.00
#
_symmetry.space_group_name_H-M   'P 1'
#
loop_
_entity.id
_entity.type
_entity.pdbx_description
1 polymer ?
#
loop_
_entity_poly.entity_id
_entity_poly.type
_entity_poly.pdbx_seq_one_letter_code
_entity_poly.pdbx_strand_id
1 'polypeptide(L)' 'MSLRVRYPWKRLERGQGFFVPCLDTEAVKRDGLQQALKYRLFIAKARVGIKNGLIGVLFYLPPQ' A
#
# COMPACT_ATOMS: atom_id res chain seq x y z
N MET A 1 -9.64 7.45 -17.93
CA MET A 1 -9.11 6.09 -17.92
C MET A 1 -8.52 5.78 -16.55
N SER A 2 -9.00 4.75 -15.92
CA SER A 2 -8.50 4.39 -14.60
C SER A 2 -7.35 3.42 -14.75
N LEU A 3 -6.23 3.74 -14.13
CA LEU A 3 -5.12 2.83 -14.02
C LEU A 3 -5.40 1.87 -12.86
N ARG A 4 -5.45 0.60 -13.17
CA ARG A 4 -5.60 -0.40 -12.12
C ARG A 4 -4.24 -0.66 -11.52
N VAL A 5 -4.07 -0.24 -10.28
CA VAL A 5 -2.86 -0.55 -9.53
C VAL A 5 -3.05 -1.90 -8.88
N ARG A 6 -2.11 -2.79 -9.12
CA ARG A 6 -2.10 -4.09 -8.46
C ARG A 6 -1.19 -4.02 -7.24
N TYR A 7 -1.77 -4.30 -6.11
CA TYR A 7 -1.04 -4.30 -4.85
C TYR A 7 -0.63 -5.72 -4.51
N PRO A 8 0.64 -6.00 -4.21
CA PRO A 8 1.10 -7.37 -3.97
C PRO A 8 0.76 -7.90 -2.58
N TRP A 9 -0.43 -7.63 -2.08
CA TRP A 9 -0.86 -8.08 -0.77
C TRP A 9 -0.82 -9.59 -0.61
N LYS A 10 -1.13 -10.31 -1.68
CA LYS A 10 -1.20 -11.76 -1.64
C LYS A 10 0.14 -12.40 -1.30
N ARG A 11 1.24 -11.74 -1.68
CA ARG A 11 2.60 -12.25 -1.47
C ARG A 11 3.29 -11.61 -0.28
N LEU A 12 2.61 -10.68 0.38
CA LEU A 12 3.23 -9.92 1.45
C LEU A 12 3.18 -10.69 2.75
N GLU A 13 4.31 -10.75 3.43
CA GLU A 13 4.42 -11.38 4.74
C GLU A 13 4.55 -10.32 5.83
N ARG A 14 4.37 -10.73 7.07
CA ARG A 14 4.51 -9.83 8.21
C ARG A 14 5.92 -9.26 8.27
N GLY A 15 6.01 -7.97 8.55
CA GLY A 15 7.28 -7.27 8.55
C GLY A 15 7.71 -6.76 7.19
N GLN A 16 6.95 -7.05 6.15
CA GLN A 16 7.26 -6.60 4.80
C GLN A 16 6.35 -5.45 4.39
N GLY A 17 6.76 -4.75 3.36
CA GLY A 17 5.98 -3.65 2.80
C GLY A 17 6.35 -3.40 1.35
N PHE A 18 5.59 -2.51 0.71
CA PHE A 18 5.88 -2.07 -0.65
C PHE A 18 5.49 -0.61 -0.80
N PHE A 19 6.16 0.07 -1.72
CA PHE A 19 5.97 1.49 -1.96
C PHE A 19 5.29 1.71 -3.32
N VAL A 20 4.27 2.55 -3.33
CA VAL A 20 3.53 2.90 -4.55
C VAL A 20 3.73 4.39 -4.82
N PRO A 21 4.54 4.76 -5.82
CA PRO A 21 4.68 6.17 -6.18
C PRO A 21 3.37 6.71 -6.73
N CYS A 22 2.96 7.89 -6.26
CA CYS A 22 1.71 8.49 -6.71
C CYS A 22 1.65 9.94 -6.27
N LEU A 23 0.81 10.73 -6.93
CA LEU A 23 0.58 12.12 -6.55
C LEU A 23 -0.60 12.23 -5.58
N ASP A 24 -1.67 11.48 -5.85
CA ASP A 24 -2.85 11.48 -4.99
C ASP A 24 -2.70 10.39 -3.92
N THR A 25 -1.94 10.72 -2.88
CA THR A 25 -1.62 9.74 -1.83
C THR A 25 -2.84 9.31 -1.04
N GLU A 26 -3.82 10.21 -0.85
CA GLU A 26 -5.02 9.86 -0.11
C GLU A 26 -5.86 8.82 -0.84
N ALA A 27 -6.04 8.99 -2.15
CA ALA A 27 -6.81 8.04 -2.95
C ALA A 27 -6.11 6.68 -3.01
N VAL A 28 -4.79 6.67 -3.21
CA VAL A 28 -4.03 5.42 -3.30
C VAL A 28 -4.01 4.71 -1.96
N LYS A 29 -3.84 5.46 -0.86
CA LYS A 29 -3.85 4.89 0.48
C LYS A 29 -5.17 4.18 0.76
N ARG A 30 -6.29 4.84 0.45
CA ARG A 30 -7.62 4.26 0.64
C ARG A 30 -7.82 3.02 -0.22
N ASP A 31 -7.47 3.12 -1.50
CA ASP A 31 -7.65 2.01 -2.42
C ASP A 31 -6.79 0.80 -2.02
N GLY A 32 -5.54 1.04 -1.67
CA GLY A 32 -4.64 -0.04 -1.25
C GLY A 32 -5.13 -0.75 0.01
N LEU A 33 -5.62 0.00 1.00
CA LEU A 33 -6.13 -0.61 2.22
C LEU A 33 -7.42 -1.38 1.97
N GLN A 34 -8.28 -0.93 1.04
CA GLN A 34 -9.46 -1.69 0.67
C GLN A 34 -9.08 -3.00 0.01
N GLN A 35 -8.04 -3.00 -0.83
CA GLN A 35 -7.54 -4.23 -1.43
C GLN A 35 -7.01 -5.19 -0.37
N ALA A 36 -6.33 -4.66 0.65
CA ALA A 36 -5.85 -5.49 1.75
C ALA A 36 -7.00 -6.20 2.47
N LEU A 37 -8.13 -5.53 2.65
CA LEU A 37 -9.31 -6.13 3.29
C LEU A 37 -9.83 -7.31 2.50
N LYS A 38 -9.73 -7.29 1.17
CA LYS A 38 -10.14 -8.42 0.34
C LYS A 38 -9.34 -9.67 0.65
N TYR A 39 -8.11 -9.52 1.12
CA TYR A 39 -7.25 -10.62 1.52
C TYR A 39 -7.28 -10.84 3.03
N ARG A 40 -8.24 -10.21 3.73
CA ARG A 40 -8.39 -10.30 5.19
C ARG A 40 -7.16 -9.84 5.95
N LEU A 41 -6.43 -8.90 5.39
CA LEU A 41 -5.25 -8.33 6.04
C LEU A 41 -5.66 -7.11 6.87
N PHE A 42 -6.34 -7.35 7.97
CA PHE A 42 -6.93 -6.28 8.79
C PHE A 42 -5.86 -5.46 9.53
N ILE A 43 -4.65 -5.99 9.64
CA ILE A 43 -3.55 -5.30 10.31
C ILE A 43 -2.74 -4.43 9.34
N ALA A 44 -3.05 -4.47 8.05
CA ALA A 44 -2.32 -3.71 7.04
C ALA A 44 -2.36 -2.22 7.36
N LYS A 45 -1.24 -1.55 7.16
CA LYS A 45 -1.10 -0.11 7.41
C LYS A 45 -0.51 0.57 6.18
N ALA A 46 -0.73 1.88 6.12
CA ALA A 46 -0.21 2.69 5.03
C ALA A 46 0.19 4.06 5.56
N ARG A 47 1.24 4.61 4.99
CA ARG A 47 1.65 5.97 5.30
C ARG A 47 2.27 6.63 4.08
N VAL A 48 2.17 7.94 4.03
CA VAL A 48 2.77 8.74 2.96
C VAL A 48 4.27 8.85 3.23
N GLY A 49 5.06 8.72 2.16
CA GLY A 49 6.50 8.85 2.26
C GLY A 49 7.12 9.26 0.94
N ILE A 50 8.43 9.41 0.96
CA ILE A 50 9.22 9.75 -0.22
C ILE A 50 10.32 8.71 -0.35
N LYS A 51 10.46 8.17 -1.56
CA LYS A 51 11.49 7.19 -1.87
C LYS A 51 12.12 7.56 -3.19
N ASN A 52 13.44 7.69 -3.22
CA ASN A 52 14.20 8.08 -4.42
C ASN A 52 13.65 9.37 -5.03
N GLY A 53 13.25 10.33 -4.19
CA GLY A 53 12.73 11.61 -4.66
C GLY A 53 11.29 11.57 -5.14
N LEU A 54 10.63 10.43 -5.08
CA LEU A 54 9.24 10.29 -5.51
C LEU A 54 8.32 10.17 -4.30
N ILE A 55 7.28 10.99 -4.29
CA ILE A 55 6.26 10.90 -3.26
C ILE A 55 5.34 9.70 -3.56
N GLY A 56 4.86 9.06 -2.51
CA GLY A 56 3.98 7.92 -2.68
C GLY A 56 3.46 7.41 -1.34
N VAL A 57 2.93 6.20 -1.37
CA VAL A 57 2.37 5.55 -0.19
C VAL A 57 3.14 4.26 0.08
N LEU A 58 3.58 4.10 1.31
CA LEU A 58 4.19 2.86 1.78
C LEU A 58 3.11 2.03 2.47
N PHE A 59 2.82 0.87 1.90
CA PHE A 59 1.94 -0.12 2.51
C PHE A 59 2.77 -1.18 3.18
N TYR A 60 2.37 -1.61 4.36
CA TYR A 60 3.15 -2.61 5.09
C TYR A 60 2.28 -3.43 6.03
N LEU A 61 2.77 -4.62 6.34
CA LEU A 61 2.22 -5.47 7.38
C LEU A 61 3.15 -5.38 8.59
N PRO A 62 2.66 -4.88 9.73
CA PRO A 62 3.52 -4.78 10.91
C PRO A 62 4.04 -6.14 11.33
N PRO A 63 5.27 -6.22 11.85
CA PRO A 63 5.74 -7.46 12.45
C PRO A 63 4.92 -7.75 13.70
N GLN A 64 4.81 -8.99 14.01
CA GLN A 64 4.05 -9.39 15.16
C GLN A 64 4.83 -9.26 16.46
#